data_0ab7eaaf1402a3d1a6eefbc4a4c9507a
#
_entry.id   0ab7eaaf1402a3d1a6eefbc4a4c9507a
#
_cell.length_a   1.000
_cell.length_b   1.000
_cell.length_c   1.000
_cell.angle_alpha   90.00
_cell.angle_beta   90.00
_cell.angle_gamma   90.00
#
_symmetry.space_group_name_H-M   'P 1'
#
loop_
_entity.id
_entity.type
_entity.pdbx_description
1 polymer ?
#
loop_
_entity_poly.entity_id
_entity_poly.type
_entity_poly.pdbx_seq_one_letter_code
_entity_poly.pdbx_strand_id
1 'polypeptide(L)'
;MDLSLIADDFTAALEAAVRSDPRRAYLLIAGLMLLENLFPPIPSEMVMPLCGFLIHQGHLSFVPVILAGLVGTLAGAWFWYGVGRLVDERRLERLLARHGGWMGLRAEDLAASRRWFSRHGGAVVFWGRLIPGIRPFVSLPAGIELMPQPAFLLWSGAGSLVWLSALTLAGQGLGAGWRHGVEGSEPLARFGQILGAAALLAMGVWLWRRARRRRSGRR
;
A
#
# COMPACT_ATOMS: atom_id res chain seq x y z
N MET A 1 1.04 10.68 -21.47
CA MET A 1 2.30 10.71 -20.71
C MET A 1 2.71 9.27 -20.53
N ASP A 2 3.79 8.86 -21.21
CA ASP A 2 4.17 7.46 -21.32
C ASP A 2 4.76 6.99 -19.98
N LEU A 3 4.07 6.05 -19.33
CA LEU A 3 4.49 5.47 -18.04
C LEU A 3 5.86 4.76 -18.14
N SER A 4 6.22 4.29 -19.34
CA SER A 4 7.53 3.68 -19.62
C SER A 4 8.67 4.68 -19.48
N LEU A 5 8.51 5.91 -20.00
CA LEU A 5 9.53 6.96 -19.90
C LEU A 5 9.79 7.37 -18.44
N ILE A 6 8.72 7.46 -17.63
CA ILE A 6 8.83 7.76 -16.20
C ILE A 6 9.59 6.63 -15.48
N ALA A 7 9.31 5.39 -15.83
CA ALA A 7 9.99 4.23 -15.25
C ALA A 7 11.47 4.18 -15.59
N ASP A 8 11.84 4.48 -16.84
CA ASP A 8 13.23 4.50 -17.31
C ASP A 8 14.02 5.63 -16.64
N ASP A 9 13.42 6.83 -16.48
CA ASP A 9 14.04 7.94 -15.77
C ASP A 9 14.26 7.61 -14.27
N PHE A 10 13.32 6.90 -13.62
CA PHE A 10 13.48 6.45 -12.23
C PHE A 10 14.57 5.39 -12.07
N THR A 11 14.63 4.44 -12.99
CA THR A 11 15.69 3.40 -12.94
C THR A 11 17.05 4.02 -13.12
N ALA A 12 17.21 4.92 -14.09
CA ALA A 12 18.44 5.65 -14.34
C ALA A 12 18.85 6.53 -13.15
N ALA A 13 17.90 7.25 -12.55
CA ALA A 13 18.15 8.10 -11.38
C ALA A 13 18.59 7.27 -10.16
N LEU A 14 17.95 6.12 -9.92
CA LEU A 14 18.30 5.23 -8.81
C LEU A 14 19.68 4.59 -9.01
N GLU A 15 19.98 4.10 -10.22
CA GLU A 15 21.31 3.55 -10.54
C GLU A 15 22.41 4.62 -10.42
N ALA A 16 22.15 5.85 -10.87
CA ALA A 16 23.08 6.98 -10.72
C ALA A 16 23.31 7.35 -9.25
N ALA A 17 22.24 7.36 -8.44
CA ALA A 17 22.32 7.62 -7.01
C ALA A 17 23.14 6.52 -6.28
N VAL A 18 22.91 5.26 -6.62
CA VAL A 18 23.67 4.12 -6.07
C VAL A 18 25.15 4.22 -6.38
N ARG A 19 25.50 4.61 -7.62
CA ARG A 19 26.91 4.77 -8.03
C ARG A 19 27.61 5.94 -7.34
N SER A 20 26.86 7.00 -7.01
CA SER A 20 27.41 8.20 -6.37
C SER A 20 27.58 8.06 -4.85
N ASP A 21 26.52 7.62 -4.16
CA ASP A 21 26.48 7.45 -2.70
C ASP A 21 25.27 6.58 -2.32
N PRO A 22 25.46 5.41 -1.69
CA PRO A 22 24.36 4.57 -1.23
C PRO A 22 23.36 5.29 -0.30
N ARG A 23 23.81 6.28 0.47
CA ARG A 23 22.91 7.07 1.35
C ARG A 23 21.91 7.87 0.55
N ARG A 24 22.31 8.44 -0.58
CA ARG A 24 21.42 9.16 -1.49
C ARG A 24 20.40 8.25 -2.12
N ALA A 25 20.77 7.02 -2.43
CA ALA A 25 19.85 6.02 -2.94
C ALA A 25 18.74 5.69 -1.93
N TYR A 26 19.05 5.52 -0.65
CA TYR A 26 18.02 5.28 0.38
C TYR A 26 17.07 6.47 0.58
N LEU A 27 17.60 7.70 0.52
CA LEU A 27 16.76 8.90 0.58
C LEU A 27 15.83 9.01 -0.64
N LEU A 28 16.35 8.67 -1.83
CA LEU A 28 15.56 8.63 -3.05
C LEU A 28 14.44 7.58 -2.96
N ILE A 29 14.74 6.38 -2.47
CA ILE A 29 13.74 5.31 -2.23
C ILE A 29 12.66 5.81 -1.27
N ALA A 30 13.04 6.43 -0.15
CA ALA A 30 12.07 6.98 0.80
C ALA A 30 11.18 8.06 0.16
N GLY A 31 11.79 8.97 -0.62
CA GLY A 31 11.08 10.02 -1.35
C GLY A 31 10.11 9.46 -2.39
N LEU A 32 10.54 8.45 -3.16
CA LEU A 32 9.70 7.79 -4.15
C LEU A 32 8.50 7.07 -3.51
N MET A 33 8.71 6.37 -2.40
CA MET A 33 7.65 5.70 -1.66
C MET A 33 6.68 6.68 -1.00
N LEU A 34 7.17 7.85 -0.58
CA LEU A 34 6.33 8.94 -0.11
C LEU A 34 5.45 9.48 -1.25
N LEU A 35 6.07 9.78 -2.40
CA LEU A 35 5.37 10.31 -3.58
C LEU A 35 4.32 9.34 -4.11
N GLU A 36 4.63 8.05 -4.17
CA GLU A 36 3.67 7.00 -4.56
C GLU A 36 2.43 6.99 -3.65
N ASN A 37 2.62 7.11 -2.35
CA ASN A 37 1.50 7.17 -1.43
C ASN A 37 0.68 8.46 -1.55
N LEU A 38 1.30 9.58 -1.94
CA LEU A 38 0.61 10.87 -2.17
C LEU A 38 -0.08 10.90 -3.53
N PHE A 39 0.57 10.35 -4.56
CA PHE A 39 0.13 10.34 -5.95
C PHE A 39 0.10 8.91 -6.48
N PRO A 40 -1.05 8.22 -6.45
CA PRO A 40 -1.22 6.82 -6.82
C PRO A 40 -0.73 6.38 -8.21
N PRO A 41 -0.53 7.26 -9.21
CA PRO A 41 -0.03 6.84 -10.52
C PRO A 41 1.40 6.28 -10.55
N ILE A 42 2.19 6.46 -9.48
CA ILE A 42 3.58 5.95 -9.41
C ILE A 42 3.55 4.51 -8.89
N PRO A 43 3.91 3.49 -9.69
CA PRO A 43 3.81 2.10 -9.27
C PRO A 43 5.05 1.67 -8.44
N SER A 44 4.87 1.41 -7.14
CA SER A 44 5.91 0.78 -6.28
C SER A 44 6.29 -0.61 -6.74
N GLU A 45 5.40 -1.24 -7.49
CA GLU A 45 5.62 -2.55 -8.12
C GLU A 45 6.83 -2.55 -9.06
N MET A 46 7.34 -1.38 -9.45
CA MET A 46 8.57 -1.24 -10.23
C MET A 46 9.77 -0.88 -9.33
N VAL A 47 9.59 0.03 -8.39
CA VAL A 47 10.69 0.57 -7.56
C VAL A 47 11.26 -0.50 -6.61
N MET A 48 10.42 -1.21 -5.87
CA MET A 48 10.89 -2.16 -4.85
C MET A 48 11.55 -3.42 -5.45
N PRO A 49 11.04 -4.02 -6.53
CA PRO A 49 11.75 -5.10 -7.20
C PRO A 49 13.07 -4.65 -7.84
N LEU A 50 13.15 -3.42 -8.38
CA LEU A 50 14.42 -2.87 -8.86
C LEU A 50 15.45 -2.77 -7.71
N CYS A 51 15.01 -2.29 -6.53
CA CYS A 51 15.87 -2.31 -5.34
C CYS A 51 16.32 -3.73 -4.99
N GLY A 52 15.43 -4.73 -5.12
CA GLY A 52 15.75 -6.14 -4.93
C GLY A 52 16.83 -6.62 -5.90
N PHE A 53 16.73 -6.25 -7.16
CA PHE A 53 17.76 -6.54 -8.18
C PHE A 53 19.10 -5.88 -7.84
N LEU A 54 19.12 -4.61 -7.40
CA LEU A 54 20.35 -3.92 -6.98
C LEU A 54 20.96 -4.54 -5.71
N ILE A 55 20.14 -5.11 -4.83
CA ILE A 55 20.60 -5.91 -3.67
C ILE A 55 21.28 -7.19 -4.17
N HIS A 56 20.70 -7.88 -5.15
CA HIS A 56 21.30 -9.08 -5.75
C HIS A 56 22.69 -8.78 -6.37
N GLN A 57 22.86 -7.60 -6.95
CA GLN A 57 24.14 -7.13 -7.48
C GLN A 57 25.15 -6.69 -6.40
N GLY A 58 24.74 -6.63 -5.13
CA GLY A 58 25.60 -6.19 -4.02
C GLY A 58 25.74 -4.67 -3.88
N HIS A 59 24.94 -3.87 -4.62
CA HIS A 59 24.99 -2.42 -4.58
C HIS A 59 24.19 -1.81 -3.42
N LEU A 60 23.14 -2.48 -2.94
CA LEU A 60 22.29 -2.07 -1.84
C LEU A 60 22.17 -3.19 -0.80
N SER A 61 21.70 -2.82 0.40
CA SER A 61 21.43 -3.76 1.48
C SER A 61 19.93 -3.87 1.75
N PHE A 62 19.44 -5.08 2.02
CA PHE A 62 18.01 -5.36 2.17
C PHE A 62 17.36 -4.53 3.29
N VAL A 63 17.95 -4.56 4.49
CA VAL A 63 17.35 -3.88 5.67
C VAL A 63 17.22 -2.36 5.46
N PRO A 64 18.27 -1.62 5.04
CA PRO A 64 18.15 -0.20 4.75
C PRO A 64 17.13 0.14 3.65
N VAL A 65 17.02 -0.68 2.60
CA VAL A 65 16.02 -0.50 1.53
C VAL A 65 14.60 -0.60 2.11
N ILE A 66 14.34 -1.65 2.90
CA ILE A 66 13.02 -1.84 3.52
C ILE A 66 12.70 -0.71 4.50
N LEU A 67 13.67 -0.29 5.32
CA LEU A 67 13.45 0.82 6.27
C LEU A 67 13.18 2.15 5.54
N ALA A 68 13.95 2.47 4.50
CA ALA A 68 13.75 3.65 3.69
C ALA A 68 12.36 3.64 3.03
N GLY A 69 11.99 2.53 2.40
CA GLY A 69 10.68 2.35 1.80
C GLY A 69 9.54 2.45 2.80
N LEU A 70 9.71 1.86 3.99
CA LEU A 70 8.73 1.90 5.07
C LEU A 70 8.52 3.33 5.60
N VAL A 71 9.60 4.08 5.82
CA VAL A 71 9.52 5.48 6.27
C VAL A 71 8.76 6.32 5.26
N GLY A 72 9.10 6.24 3.96
CA GLY A 72 8.39 6.98 2.92
C GLY A 72 6.91 6.61 2.83
N THR A 73 6.62 5.31 2.82
CA THR A 73 5.25 4.78 2.78
C THR A 73 4.43 5.24 4.00
N LEU A 74 4.98 5.17 5.20
CA LEU A 74 4.29 5.57 6.42
C LEU A 74 4.07 7.08 6.49
N ALA A 75 5.03 7.88 6.02
CA ALA A 75 4.86 9.34 5.95
C ALA A 75 3.71 9.73 5.03
N GLY A 76 3.61 9.15 3.84
CA GLY A 76 2.49 9.38 2.92
C GLY A 76 1.16 8.86 3.46
N ALA A 77 1.19 7.70 4.12
CA ALA A 77 0.03 7.14 4.80
C ALA A 77 -0.50 8.04 5.91
N TRP A 78 0.41 8.58 6.71
CA TRP A 78 0.07 9.49 7.81
C TRP A 78 -0.52 10.80 7.30
N PHE A 79 -0.04 11.29 6.16
CA PHE A 79 -0.63 12.46 5.49
C PHE A 79 -2.11 12.22 5.17
N TRP A 80 -2.45 11.14 4.47
CA TRP A 80 -3.84 10.82 4.12
C TRP A 80 -4.70 10.49 5.34
N TYR A 81 -4.13 9.86 6.35
CA TYR A 81 -4.77 9.67 7.64
C TYR A 81 -5.10 11.02 8.30
N GLY A 82 -4.16 11.98 8.28
CA GLY A 82 -4.36 13.34 8.76
C GLY A 82 -5.48 14.06 8.00
N VAL A 83 -5.46 13.99 6.67
CA VAL A 83 -6.54 14.52 5.82
C VAL A 83 -7.88 13.90 6.22
N GLY A 84 -7.94 12.58 6.42
CA GLY A 84 -9.15 11.90 6.88
C GLY A 84 -9.67 12.41 8.22
N ARG A 85 -8.79 12.72 9.16
CA ARG A 85 -9.17 13.30 10.47
C ARG A 85 -9.73 14.71 10.40
N LEU A 86 -9.39 15.45 9.35
CA LEU A 86 -9.90 16.81 9.12
C LEU A 86 -11.29 16.80 8.44
N VAL A 87 -11.74 15.65 7.96
CA VAL A 87 -13.08 15.52 7.38
C VAL A 87 -14.12 15.56 8.50
N ASP A 88 -14.86 16.67 8.57
CA ASP A 88 -15.94 16.85 9.51
C ASP A 88 -17.08 15.86 9.24
N GLU A 89 -17.45 15.10 10.27
CA GLU A 89 -18.52 14.11 10.24
C GLU A 89 -19.82 14.70 9.67
N ARG A 90 -20.18 15.90 10.12
CA ARG A 90 -21.37 16.61 9.66
C ARG A 90 -21.31 16.99 8.18
N ARG A 91 -20.10 17.20 7.64
CA ARG A 91 -19.91 17.45 6.20
C ARG A 91 -20.06 16.16 5.40
N LEU A 92 -19.53 15.07 5.90
CA LEU A 92 -19.64 13.75 5.26
C LEU A 92 -21.10 13.29 5.22
N GLU A 93 -21.84 13.41 6.34
CA GLU A 93 -23.26 13.11 6.40
C GLU A 93 -24.10 13.99 5.45
N ARG A 94 -23.81 15.28 5.37
CA ARG A 94 -24.47 16.19 4.43
C ARG A 94 -24.17 15.86 2.96
N LEU A 95 -22.94 15.48 2.63
CA LEU A 95 -22.55 15.04 1.30
C LEU A 95 -23.27 13.74 0.92
N LEU A 96 -23.35 12.78 1.84
CA LEU A 96 -24.08 11.53 1.65
C LEU A 96 -25.60 11.77 1.54
N ALA A 97 -26.15 12.64 2.35
CA ALA A 97 -27.57 13.00 2.26
C ALA A 97 -27.92 13.67 0.92
N ARG A 98 -26.98 14.43 0.33
CA ARG A 98 -27.19 15.15 -0.93
C ARG A 98 -26.89 14.31 -2.18
N HIS A 99 -25.93 13.42 -2.12
CA HIS A 99 -25.43 12.65 -3.27
C HIS A 99 -25.46 11.13 -3.06
N GLY A 100 -25.71 10.66 -1.84
CA GLY A 100 -25.69 9.24 -1.48
C GLY A 100 -26.76 8.41 -2.21
N GLY A 101 -27.88 9.03 -2.57
CA GLY A 101 -28.93 8.37 -3.34
C GLY A 101 -28.48 7.90 -4.73
N TRP A 102 -27.56 8.63 -5.38
CA TRP A 102 -26.96 8.24 -6.66
C TRP A 102 -25.93 7.11 -6.52
N MET A 103 -25.28 7.03 -5.35
CA MET A 103 -24.27 6.00 -5.03
C MET A 103 -24.87 4.82 -4.27
N GLY A 104 -26.19 4.80 -3.99
CA GLY A 104 -26.85 3.76 -3.21
C GLY A 104 -26.43 3.69 -1.75
N LEU A 105 -25.76 4.74 -1.22
CA LEU A 105 -25.27 4.81 0.15
C LEU A 105 -26.24 5.57 1.03
N ARG A 106 -26.63 4.98 2.16
CA ARG A 106 -27.50 5.58 3.18
C ARG A 106 -26.70 5.98 4.43
N ALA A 107 -27.21 6.94 5.19
CA ALA A 107 -26.59 7.33 6.46
C ALA A 107 -26.48 6.16 7.46
N GLU A 108 -27.40 5.19 7.38
CA GLU A 108 -27.37 3.97 8.18
C GLU A 108 -26.19 3.05 7.82
N ASP A 109 -25.82 3.01 6.54
CA ASP A 109 -24.67 2.23 6.05
C ASP A 109 -23.36 2.84 6.55
N LEU A 110 -23.28 4.18 6.67
CA LEU A 110 -22.14 4.87 7.26
C LEU A 110 -21.98 4.49 8.73
N ALA A 111 -23.06 4.52 9.52
CA ALA A 111 -23.02 4.12 10.93
C ALA A 111 -22.67 2.64 11.11
N ALA A 112 -23.13 1.78 10.19
CA ALA A 112 -22.78 0.36 10.19
C ALA A 112 -21.30 0.15 9.82
N SER A 113 -20.79 0.84 8.81
CA SER A 113 -19.38 0.85 8.42
C SER A 113 -18.47 1.29 9.56
N ARG A 114 -18.85 2.33 10.30
CA ARG A 114 -18.13 2.83 11.47
C ARG A 114 -18.03 1.78 12.57
N ARG A 115 -19.17 1.20 12.97
CA ARG A 115 -19.18 0.12 13.98
C ARG A 115 -18.34 -1.08 13.53
N TRP A 116 -18.32 -1.36 12.25
CA TRP A 116 -17.50 -2.44 11.71
C TRP A 116 -16.01 -2.08 11.71
N PHE A 117 -15.66 -0.87 11.26
CA PHE A 117 -14.29 -0.38 11.23
C PHE A 117 -13.72 -0.23 12.64
N SER A 118 -14.48 0.29 13.61
CA SER A 118 -14.02 0.41 15.01
C SER A 118 -13.64 -0.95 15.64
N ARG A 119 -14.26 -2.03 15.17
CA ARG A 119 -13.95 -3.40 15.63
C ARG A 119 -12.85 -4.10 14.84
N HIS A 120 -12.62 -3.71 13.59
CA HIS A 120 -11.76 -4.44 12.66
C HIS A 120 -10.73 -3.54 11.96
N GLY A 121 -10.68 -2.26 12.27
CA GLY A 121 -9.90 -1.26 11.55
C GLY A 121 -8.44 -1.65 11.37
N GLY A 122 -7.80 -2.25 12.39
CA GLY A 122 -6.45 -2.77 12.27
C GLY A 122 -6.29 -3.81 11.16
N ALA A 123 -7.19 -4.80 11.11
CA ALA A 123 -7.17 -5.82 10.07
C ALA A 123 -7.47 -5.22 8.67
N VAL A 124 -8.39 -4.24 8.59
CA VAL A 124 -8.69 -3.56 7.33
C VAL A 124 -7.49 -2.79 6.82
N VAL A 125 -6.81 -2.05 7.70
CA VAL A 125 -5.60 -1.31 7.35
C VAL A 125 -4.51 -2.27 6.90
N PHE A 126 -4.24 -3.34 7.65
CA PHE A 126 -3.23 -4.34 7.31
C PHE A 126 -3.47 -4.96 5.93
N TRP A 127 -4.65 -5.56 5.72
CA TRP A 127 -4.99 -6.23 4.46
C TRP A 127 -5.11 -5.26 3.29
N GLY A 128 -5.65 -4.06 3.53
CA GLY A 128 -5.73 -3.02 2.53
C GLY A 128 -4.37 -2.54 2.04
N ARG A 129 -3.32 -2.64 2.87
CA ARG A 129 -1.93 -2.36 2.47
C ARG A 129 -1.33 -3.41 1.55
N LEU A 130 -1.88 -4.61 1.53
CA LEU A 130 -1.43 -5.71 0.67
C LEU A 130 -2.15 -5.72 -0.70
N ILE A 131 -3.09 -4.81 -0.94
CA ILE A 131 -3.84 -4.75 -2.19
C ILE A 131 -3.32 -3.60 -3.04
N PRO A 132 -2.76 -3.86 -4.25
CA PRO A 132 -2.35 -2.82 -5.18
C PRO A 132 -3.50 -1.84 -5.48
N GLY A 133 -3.19 -0.56 -5.61
CA GLY A 133 -4.19 0.48 -5.91
C GLY A 133 -5.09 0.90 -4.76
N ILE A 134 -5.33 0.05 -3.75
CA ILE A 134 -6.13 0.40 -2.56
C ILE A 134 -5.24 0.96 -1.43
N ARG A 135 -3.96 0.59 -1.41
CA ARG A 135 -2.98 0.94 -0.36
C ARG A 135 -3.01 2.40 0.11
N PRO A 136 -2.95 3.42 -0.76
CA PRO A 136 -2.98 4.82 -0.32
C PRO A 136 -4.33 5.20 0.30
N PHE A 137 -5.41 4.69 -0.29
CA PHE A 137 -6.77 5.07 0.07
C PHE A 137 -7.23 4.52 1.42
N VAL A 138 -6.65 3.41 1.92
CA VAL A 138 -7.00 2.81 3.23
C VAL A 138 -6.73 3.76 4.40
N SER A 139 -5.79 4.69 4.24
CA SER A 139 -5.44 5.67 5.26
C SER A 139 -6.55 6.69 5.51
N LEU A 140 -7.30 7.06 4.46
CA LEU A 140 -8.35 8.06 4.55
C LEU A 140 -9.53 7.60 5.44
N PRO A 141 -10.14 6.41 5.23
CA PRO A 141 -11.17 5.88 6.14
C PRO A 141 -10.66 5.73 7.58
N ALA A 142 -9.40 5.28 7.77
CA ALA A 142 -8.83 5.15 9.11
C ALA A 142 -8.76 6.50 9.84
N GLY A 143 -8.48 7.59 9.11
CA GLY A 143 -8.52 8.95 9.63
C GLY A 143 -9.93 9.44 9.95
N ILE A 144 -10.89 9.25 9.04
CA ILE A 144 -12.31 9.62 9.20
C ILE A 144 -12.92 8.93 10.42
N GLU A 145 -12.58 7.66 10.64
CA GLU A 145 -13.04 6.86 11.77
C GLU A 145 -12.26 7.12 13.07
N LEU A 146 -11.38 8.12 13.08
CA LEU A 146 -10.56 8.53 14.24
C LEU A 146 -9.81 7.36 14.88
N MET A 147 -9.35 6.40 14.09
CA MET A 147 -8.54 5.29 14.59
C MET A 147 -7.33 5.82 15.40
N PRO A 148 -6.98 5.24 16.56
CA PRO A 148 -5.81 5.69 17.31
C PRO A 148 -4.54 5.67 16.46
N GLN A 149 -3.77 6.77 16.44
CA GLN A 149 -2.56 6.91 15.62
C GLN A 149 -1.55 5.76 15.80
N PRO A 150 -1.22 5.33 17.04
CA PRO A 150 -0.27 4.23 17.22
C PRO A 150 -0.77 2.93 16.59
N ALA A 151 -2.06 2.62 16.72
CA ALA A 151 -2.67 1.44 16.12
C ALA A 151 -2.66 1.53 14.58
N PHE A 152 -2.99 2.70 14.02
CA PHE A 152 -2.91 2.94 12.58
C PHE A 152 -1.49 2.73 12.04
N LEU A 153 -0.48 3.35 12.68
CA LEU A 153 0.92 3.22 12.26
C LEU A 153 1.43 1.78 12.38
N LEU A 154 1.05 1.07 13.45
CA LEU A 154 1.43 -0.32 13.65
C LEU A 154 0.89 -1.23 12.55
N TRP A 155 -0.43 -1.19 12.29
CA TRP A 155 -1.07 -2.04 11.29
C TRP A 155 -0.69 -1.65 9.86
N SER A 156 -0.56 -0.35 9.59
CA SER A 156 -0.08 0.16 8.32
C SER A 156 1.38 -0.22 8.07
N GLY A 157 2.23 -0.10 9.10
CA GLY A 157 3.63 -0.51 9.05
C GLY A 157 3.78 -2.01 8.83
N ALA A 158 3.04 -2.84 9.57
CA ALA A 158 3.09 -4.30 9.41
C ALA A 158 2.67 -4.73 8.00
N GLY A 159 1.55 -4.20 7.47
CA GLY A 159 1.10 -4.51 6.12
C GLY A 159 2.09 -4.04 5.04
N SER A 160 2.61 -2.81 5.19
CA SER A 160 3.61 -2.25 4.26
C SER A 160 4.93 -3.02 4.32
N LEU A 161 5.38 -3.43 5.51
CA LEU A 161 6.58 -4.24 5.67
C LEU A 161 6.49 -5.56 4.90
N VAL A 162 5.37 -6.27 5.04
CA VAL A 162 5.13 -7.52 4.29
C VAL A 162 5.15 -7.27 2.79
N TRP A 163 4.44 -6.23 2.33
CA TRP A 163 4.37 -5.88 0.90
C TRP A 163 5.73 -5.49 0.32
N LEU A 164 6.44 -4.55 0.94
CA LEU A 164 7.75 -4.08 0.48
C LEU A 164 8.77 -5.23 0.47
N SER A 165 8.77 -6.06 1.53
CA SER A 165 9.66 -7.23 1.60
C SER A 165 9.36 -8.24 0.49
N ALA A 166 8.08 -8.53 0.23
CA ALA A 166 7.69 -9.46 -0.82
C ALA A 166 8.14 -8.98 -2.21
N LEU A 167 7.93 -7.69 -2.53
CA LEU A 167 8.37 -7.12 -3.80
C LEU A 167 9.90 -7.10 -3.93
N THR A 168 10.61 -6.71 -2.88
CA THR A 168 12.08 -6.67 -2.87
C THR A 168 12.68 -8.06 -3.04
N LEU A 169 12.14 -9.06 -2.31
CA LEU A 169 12.57 -10.46 -2.45
C LEU A 169 12.27 -11.03 -3.83
N ALA A 170 11.12 -10.67 -4.41
CA ALA A 170 10.81 -11.07 -5.79
C ALA A 170 11.83 -10.52 -6.79
N GLY A 171 12.19 -9.23 -6.68
CA GLY A 171 13.22 -8.62 -7.51
C GLY A 171 14.60 -9.23 -7.30
N GLN A 172 14.96 -9.54 -6.07
CA GLN A 172 16.21 -10.22 -5.74
C GLN A 172 16.27 -11.65 -6.31
N GLY A 173 15.15 -12.38 -6.25
CA GLY A 173 15.05 -13.75 -6.77
C GLY A 173 15.06 -13.82 -8.30
N LEU A 174 14.54 -12.79 -8.99
CA LEU A 174 14.61 -12.70 -10.45
C LEU A 174 16.04 -12.48 -10.96
N GLY A 175 16.93 -11.89 -10.13
CA GLY A 175 18.35 -11.73 -10.43
C GLY A 175 18.64 -11.20 -11.84
N ALA A 176 19.49 -11.91 -12.61
CA ALA A 176 19.84 -11.53 -13.98
C ALA A 176 18.67 -11.53 -14.97
N GLY A 177 17.59 -12.28 -14.68
CA GLY A 177 16.35 -12.29 -15.47
C GLY A 177 15.53 -11.00 -15.36
N TRP A 178 15.86 -10.12 -14.41
CA TRP A 178 15.16 -8.85 -14.22
C TRP A 178 15.16 -7.97 -15.48
N ARG A 179 16.30 -7.81 -16.14
CA ARG A 179 16.41 -6.99 -17.36
C ARG A 179 15.55 -7.51 -18.50
N HIS A 180 15.47 -8.82 -18.69
CA HIS A 180 14.61 -9.44 -19.70
C HIS A 180 13.13 -9.44 -19.29
N GLY A 181 12.82 -9.39 -17.98
CA GLY A 181 11.46 -9.35 -17.46
C GLY A 181 10.84 -7.96 -17.50
N VAL A 182 11.63 -6.89 -17.45
CA VAL A 182 11.15 -5.49 -17.51
C VAL A 182 10.84 -5.06 -18.93
N GLU A 183 11.57 -5.59 -19.93
CA GLU A 183 11.26 -5.37 -21.36
C GLU A 183 9.91 -5.99 -21.77
N GLY A 184 9.42 -6.98 -21.00
CA GLY A 184 8.03 -7.47 -21.09
C GLY A 184 7.30 -7.15 -19.78
N SER A 185 6.73 -5.96 -19.66
CA SER A 185 6.08 -5.42 -18.44
C SER A 185 4.96 -6.29 -17.81
N GLU A 186 4.64 -7.43 -18.44
CA GLU A 186 3.60 -8.36 -18.00
C GLU A 186 3.91 -9.19 -16.72
N PRO A 187 5.14 -9.73 -16.46
CA PRO A 187 5.32 -10.65 -15.35
C PRO A 187 5.22 -9.96 -13.98
N LEU A 188 5.67 -8.71 -13.88
CA LEU A 188 5.62 -7.96 -12.62
C LEU A 188 4.22 -7.45 -12.30
N ALA A 189 3.53 -6.92 -13.30
CA ALA A 189 2.12 -6.54 -13.16
C ALA A 189 1.28 -7.78 -12.78
N ARG A 190 1.54 -8.94 -13.40
CA ARG A 190 0.91 -10.22 -13.03
C ARG A 190 1.26 -10.66 -11.61
N PHE A 191 2.52 -10.50 -11.18
CA PHE A 191 2.92 -10.84 -9.81
C PHE A 191 2.21 -9.97 -8.77
N GLY A 192 2.14 -8.65 -8.99
CA GLY A 192 1.37 -7.73 -8.16
C GLY A 192 -0.13 -8.07 -8.15
N GLN A 193 -0.71 -8.41 -9.31
CA GLN A 193 -2.09 -8.87 -9.43
C GLN A 193 -2.33 -10.20 -8.70
N ILE A 194 -1.41 -11.17 -8.81
CA ILE A 194 -1.50 -12.46 -8.12
C ILE A 194 -1.43 -12.24 -6.60
N LEU A 195 -0.49 -11.42 -6.12
CA LEU A 195 -0.40 -11.08 -4.70
C LEU A 195 -1.66 -10.36 -4.21
N GLY A 196 -2.17 -9.40 -4.98
CA GLY A 196 -3.41 -8.70 -4.68
C GLY A 196 -4.62 -9.64 -4.65
N ALA A 197 -4.74 -10.52 -5.65
CA ALA A 197 -5.78 -11.54 -5.70
C ALA A 197 -5.68 -12.54 -4.53
N ALA A 198 -4.47 -12.99 -4.19
CA ALA A 198 -4.22 -13.85 -3.04
C ALA A 198 -4.60 -13.15 -1.72
N ALA A 199 -4.28 -11.86 -1.57
CA ALA A 199 -4.67 -11.06 -0.41
C ALA A 199 -6.19 -10.90 -0.31
N LEU A 200 -6.87 -10.65 -1.43
CA LEU A 200 -8.34 -10.58 -1.49
C LEU A 200 -8.99 -11.92 -1.14
N LEU A 201 -8.47 -13.04 -1.67
CA LEU A 201 -8.94 -14.37 -1.35
C LEU A 201 -8.71 -14.71 0.13
N ALA A 202 -7.53 -14.40 0.67
CA ALA A 202 -7.22 -14.60 2.08
C ALA A 202 -8.14 -13.77 2.99
N MET A 203 -8.40 -12.52 2.62
CA MET A 203 -9.36 -11.66 3.32
C MET A 203 -10.79 -12.21 3.21
N GLY A 204 -11.21 -12.66 2.04
CA GLY A 204 -12.53 -13.28 1.81
C GLY A 204 -12.70 -14.55 2.65
N VAL A 205 -11.72 -15.44 2.65
CA VAL A 205 -11.70 -16.66 3.47
C VAL A 205 -11.72 -16.33 4.96
N TRP A 206 -10.95 -15.33 5.40
CA TRP A 206 -10.93 -14.90 6.79
C TRP A 206 -12.29 -14.32 7.22
N LEU A 207 -12.90 -13.45 6.40
CA LEU A 207 -14.24 -12.91 6.65
C LEU A 207 -15.29 -14.01 6.69
N TRP A 208 -15.26 -14.97 5.75
CA TRP A 208 -16.18 -16.08 5.69
C TRP A 208 -16.06 -17.04 6.89
N ARG A 209 -14.83 -17.42 7.28
CA ARG A 209 -14.57 -18.22 8.49
C ARG A 209 -15.08 -17.52 9.74
N ARG A 210 -14.92 -16.22 9.81
CA ARG A 210 -15.39 -15.41 10.94
C ARG A 210 -16.92 -15.27 10.96
N ALA A 211 -17.57 -15.12 9.80
CA ALA A 211 -19.01 -15.09 9.68
C ALA A 211 -19.64 -16.45 10.09
N ARG A 212 -19.03 -17.56 9.68
CA ARG A 212 -19.46 -18.92 10.11
C ARG A 212 -19.36 -19.10 11.62
N ARG A 213 -18.27 -18.71 12.25
CA ARG A 213 -18.09 -18.82 13.71
C ARG A 213 -19.14 -18.03 14.51
N ARG A 214 -19.68 -16.94 13.95
CA ARG A 214 -20.75 -16.15 14.57
C ARG A 214 -22.13 -16.83 14.45
N ARG A 215 -22.36 -17.66 13.44
CA ARG A 215 -23.62 -18.40 13.25
C ARG A 215 -23.71 -19.62 14.15
N SER A 216 -22.59 -20.30 14.47
CA SER A 216 -22.57 -21.47 15.34
C SER A 216 -22.63 -21.15 16.83
N GLY A 217 -22.42 -19.90 17.27
CA GLY A 217 -22.55 -19.48 18.67
C GLY A 217 -23.94 -18.92 19.04
N ARG A 218 -24.94 -19.02 18.15
CA ARG A 218 -26.32 -18.58 18.37
C ARG A 218 -27.33 -19.73 18.39
N ARG A 219 -26.84 -20.98 18.59
CA ARG A 219 -27.71 -22.13 18.87
C ARG A 219 -27.50 -22.59 20.29
#